data_c74f13daed331e6bb56d2c1d35eddfad
#
_entry.id   c74f13daed331e6bb56d2c1d35eddfad
#
_cell.length_a   1.000
_cell.length_b   1.000
_cell.length_c   1.000
_cell.angle_alpha   90.00
_cell.angle_beta   90.00
_cell.angle_gamma   90.00
#
_symmetry.space_group_name_H-M   'P 1'
#
loop_
_entity.id
_entity.type
_entity.pdbx_description
1 polymer ?
#
loop_
_entity_poly.entity_id
_entity_poly.type
_entity_poly.pdbx_seq_one_letter_code
_entity_poly.pdbx_strand_id
1 'polypeptide(L)'
;MVKKRLFSLLACFALALAVPFAAFADMGPKPSVEVQTKGLSQSCWVTLLAQETVIGPWHETEKGTVAAVEPEEAPVVEAFDAFEDPDGYHFLQWFDRVRDDAPATWSYMAPRHFKILFWFPESGGYAVTETLDRYAYSAVYRVDFSGVDPAAGGVQAVAARPNYDYAGEALGLAARFVLTLAVELLIALPFGYLKRRHLRVLLVTNLATQLALNLALNLTCYFSGSLAMWLLYPLLELAVFAVEAVVFRLTLKKPEGKGHPVLYAFVANAASYAFGLWLGNLVPELF
;
A
#
# COMPACT_ATOMS: atom_id res chain seq x y z
N MET A 1 5.17 40.73 17.37
CA MET A 1 3.86 40.10 17.61
C MET A 1 3.49 39.07 16.50
N VAL A 2 3.63 39.37 15.23
CA VAL A 2 3.25 38.49 14.10
C VAL A 2 3.98 37.13 14.12
N LYS A 3 5.30 37.10 14.36
CA LYS A 3 6.08 35.85 14.42
C LYS A 3 5.60 34.89 15.53
N LYS A 4 5.21 35.40 16.70
CA LYS A 4 4.68 34.57 17.82
C LYS A 4 3.31 33.98 17.47
N ARG A 5 2.43 34.76 16.81
CA ARG A 5 1.11 34.28 16.36
C ARG A 5 1.23 33.22 15.25
N LEU A 6 2.15 33.42 14.32
CA LEU A 6 2.42 32.43 13.27
C LEU A 6 2.96 31.11 13.85
N PHE A 7 3.89 31.18 14.80
CA PHE A 7 4.41 30.02 15.50
C PHE A 7 3.32 29.27 16.28
N SER A 8 2.46 30.00 17.00
CA SER A 8 1.33 29.39 17.72
C SER A 8 0.32 28.73 16.76
N LEU A 9 0.02 29.34 15.62
CA LEU A 9 -0.84 28.76 14.58
C LEU A 9 -0.24 27.49 13.99
N LEU A 10 1.05 27.48 13.69
CA LEU A 10 1.76 26.30 13.19
C LEU A 10 1.82 25.19 14.25
N ALA A 11 2.03 25.54 15.52
CA ALA A 11 2.03 24.58 16.61
C ALA A 11 0.63 23.99 16.88
N CYS A 12 -0.43 24.80 16.85
CA CYS A 12 -1.81 24.32 16.94
C CYS A 12 -2.20 23.44 15.74
N PHE A 13 -1.76 23.79 14.55
CA PHE A 13 -1.98 22.99 13.33
C PHE A 13 -1.24 21.65 13.39
N ALA A 14 0.02 21.65 13.84
CA ALA A 14 0.80 20.43 14.05
C ALA A 14 0.20 19.54 15.14
N LEU A 15 -0.29 20.11 16.24
CA LEU A 15 -1.02 19.38 17.29
C LEU A 15 -2.35 18.82 16.78
N ALA A 16 -3.11 19.59 16.02
CA ALA A 16 -4.38 19.15 15.43
C ALA A 16 -4.18 17.99 14.42
N LEU A 17 -3.03 17.96 13.73
CA LEU A 17 -2.64 16.84 12.84
C LEU A 17 -2.13 15.63 13.62
N ALA A 18 -1.56 15.81 14.81
CA ALA A 18 -1.02 14.72 15.62
C ALA A 18 -2.11 13.94 16.39
N VAL A 19 -3.23 14.59 16.75
CA VAL A 19 -4.34 13.97 17.51
C VAL A 19 -4.99 12.79 16.77
N PRO A 20 -5.23 12.82 15.44
CA PRO A 20 -5.78 11.67 14.73
C PRO A 20 -4.89 10.43 14.75
N PHE A 21 -3.56 10.60 14.77
CA PHE A 21 -2.62 9.47 14.73
C PHE A 21 -2.76 8.50 15.91
N ALA A 22 -3.07 9.00 17.09
CA ALA A 22 -3.25 8.17 18.29
C ALA A 22 -4.63 7.45 18.31
N ALA A 23 -5.65 8.05 17.69
CA ALA A 23 -7.02 7.52 17.69
C ALA A 23 -7.28 6.46 16.61
N PHE A 24 -6.48 6.44 15.52
CA PHE A 24 -6.65 5.53 14.39
C PHE A 24 -5.75 4.30 14.44
N ALA A 25 -4.92 4.12 15.46
CA ALA A 25 -3.97 3.01 15.54
C ALA A 25 -4.61 1.62 15.40
N ASP A 26 -5.88 1.49 15.76
CA ASP A 26 -6.60 0.20 15.70
C ASP A 26 -7.66 0.11 14.59
N MET A 27 -8.05 1.22 13.95
CA MET A 27 -9.11 1.27 12.93
C MET A 27 -8.58 1.29 11.47
N GLY A 28 -7.27 1.37 11.26
CA GLY A 28 -6.67 1.41 9.93
C GLY A 28 -6.34 0.04 9.36
N PRO A 29 -6.04 -0.04 8.04
CA PRO A 29 -5.50 -1.24 7.42
C PRO A 29 -4.32 -1.77 8.22
N LYS A 30 -4.22 -3.08 8.35
CA LYS A 30 -3.12 -3.75 9.02
C LYS A 30 -2.21 -4.45 8.00
N PRO A 31 -0.95 -4.75 8.36
CA PRO A 31 -0.10 -5.53 7.49
C PRO A 31 -0.75 -6.84 7.08
N SER A 32 -0.67 -7.18 5.80
CA SER A 32 -1.37 -8.33 5.21
C SER A 32 -0.47 -9.17 4.31
N VAL A 33 -0.87 -10.42 4.12
CA VAL A 33 -0.33 -11.33 3.11
C VAL A 33 -1.47 -11.86 2.27
N GLU A 34 -1.38 -11.68 0.97
CA GLU A 34 -2.30 -12.19 -0.02
C GLU A 34 -1.66 -13.36 -0.75
N VAL A 35 -2.40 -14.47 -0.88
CA VAL A 35 -1.98 -15.68 -1.56
C VAL A 35 -2.83 -15.90 -2.79
N GLN A 36 -2.23 -15.75 -3.95
CA GLN A 36 -2.81 -16.06 -5.25
C GLN A 36 -2.32 -17.41 -5.72
N THR A 37 -3.19 -18.22 -6.34
CA THR A 37 -2.83 -19.54 -6.85
C THR A 37 -2.90 -19.60 -8.37
N LYS A 38 -2.10 -20.48 -8.97
CA LYS A 38 -2.12 -20.75 -10.39
C LYS A 38 -1.97 -22.26 -10.63
N GLY A 39 -2.78 -22.80 -11.52
CA GLY A 39 -2.69 -24.20 -11.93
C GLY A 39 -3.26 -25.18 -10.88
N LEU A 40 -4.05 -24.68 -9.93
CA LEU A 40 -4.74 -25.51 -8.96
C LEU A 40 -5.86 -26.30 -9.68
N SER A 41 -5.86 -27.63 -9.54
CA SER A 41 -6.86 -28.50 -10.17
C SER A 41 -7.93 -29.04 -9.21
N GLN A 42 -7.77 -28.78 -7.91
CA GLN A 42 -8.61 -29.33 -6.85
C GLN A 42 -8.79 -28.29 -5.73
N SER A 43 -9.93 -28.30 -5.07
CA SER A 43 -10.20 -27.42 -3.92
C SER A 43 -9.26 -27.74 -2.76
N CYS A 44 -8.70 -26.71 -2.15
CA CYS A 44 -7.83 -26.85 -0.99
C CYS A 44 -8.05 -25.71 0.02
N TRP A 45 -7.51 -25.90 1.21
CA TRP A 45 -7.43 -24.88 2.25
C TRP A 45 -6.01 -24.36 2.36
N VAL A 46 -5.85 -23.13 2.81
CA VAL A 46 -4.56 -22.47 2.96
C VAL A 46 -4.43 -21.81 4.32
N THR A 47 -3.23 -21.86 4.86
CA THR A 47 -2.85 -21.10 6.06
C THR A 47 -1.44 -20.54 5.93
N LEU A 48 -1.08 -19.65 6.84
CA LEU A 48 0.30 -19.21 7.06
C LEU A 48 0.80 -19.85 8.35
N LEU A 49 1.97 -20.46 8.28
CA LEU A 49 2.71 -20.95 9.44
C LEU A 49 3.75 -19.92 9.86
N ALA A 50 3.97 -19.72 11.16
CA ALA A 50 5.04 -18.89 11.68
C ALA A 50 5.71 -19.53 12.89
N GLN A 51 6.91 -19.05 13.23
CA GLN A 51 7.63 -19.47 14.43
C GLN A 51 7.29 -18.61 15.65
N GLU A 52 6.88 -17.36 15.40
CA GLU A 52 6.55 -16.37 16.41
C GLU A 52 5.04 -16.37 16.71
N THR A 53 4.70 -16.05 17.95
CA THR A 53 3.32 -15.72 18.30
C THR A 53 2.95 -14.40 17.64
N VAL A 54 1.84 -14.36 16.89
CA VAL A 54 1.32 -13.15 16.28
C VAL A 54 -0.08 -12.87 16.81
N ILE A 55 -0.46 -11.59 16.81
CA ILE A 55 -1.85 -11.21 17.04
C ILE A 55 -2.60 -11.49 15.74
N GLY A 56 -3.27 -12.64 15.68
CA GLY A 56 -4.12 -13.00 14.55
C GLY A 56 -5.44 -12.22 14.55
N PRO A 57 -6.28 -12.41 13.51
CA PRO A 57 -7.58 -11.77 13.45
C PRO A 57 -8.52 -12.13 14.63
N TRP A 58 -8.19 -13.16 15.38
CA TRP A 58 -9.02 -13.74 16.43
C TRP A 58 -8.39 -13.72 17.83
N HIS A 59 -7.26 -13.08 18.08
CA HIS A 59 -6.48 -12.94 19.31
C HIS A 59 -5.04 -13.49 19.21
N GLU A 60 -4.24 -13.32 20.27
CA GLU A 60 -2.95 -14.00 20.44
C GLU A 60 -3.18 -15.50 20.41
N THR A 61 -2.52 -16.17 19.48
CA THR A 61 -2.61 -17.62 19.34
C THR A 61 -1.26 -18.25 19.65
N GLU A 62 -1.22 -19.01 20.73
CA GLU A 62 -0.11 -19.92 21.05
C GLU A 62 -0.32 -21.25 20.32
N LYS A 63 0.77 -22.00 20.09
CA LYS A 63 0.71 -23.35 19.54
C LYS A 63 -0.26 -24.23 20.33
N GLY A 64 -1.18 -24.90 19.65
CA GLY A 64 -2.15 -25.81 20.25
C GLY A 64 -3.39 -25.15 20.88
N THR A 65 -3.57 -23.84 20.67
CA THR A 65 -4.81 -23.17 21.08
C THR A 65 -5.80 -23.25 19.93
N VAL A 66 -6.85 -24.05 20.07
CA VAL A 66 -7.90 -24.18 19.04
C VAL A 66 -8.97 -23.13 19.28
N ALA A 67 -9.18 -22.23 18.33
CA ALA A 67 -10.31 -21.33 18.34
C ALA A 67 -11.63 -22.13 18.17
N ALA A 68 -12.73 -21.62 18.68
CA ALA A 68 -14.05 -22.19 18.39
C ALA A 68 -14.36 -21.95 16.91
N VAL A 69 -14.45 -23.00 16.13
CA VAL A 69 -14.76 -23.01 14.71
C VAL A 69 -16.10 -23.69 14.46
N GLU A 70 -16.72 -23.41 13.34
CA GLU A 70 -17.93 -24.12 12.92
C GLU A 70 -17.62 -25.62 12.73
N PRO A 71 -18.57 -26.51 13.01
CA PRO A 71 -18.33 -27.97 12.95
C PRO A 71 -17.80 -28.45 11.59
N GLU A 72 -18.13 -27.73 10.52
CA GLU A 72 -17.67 -28.03 9.15
C GLU A 72 -16.18 -27.72 8.93
N GLU A 73 -15.62 -26.81 9.73
CA GLU A 73 -14.23 -26.35 9.64
C GLU A 73 -13.30 -27.13 10.60
N ALA A 74 -13.87 -27.89 11.55
CA ALA A 74 -13.09 -28.66 12.52
C ALA A 74 -12.03 -29.58 11.86
N PRO A 75 -12.34 -30.32 10.77
CA PRO A 75 -11.35 -31.14 10.09
C PRO A 75 -10.17 -30.34 9.51
N VAL A 76 -10.42 -29.07 9.11
CA VAL A 76 -9.41 -28.17 8.56
C VAL A 76 -8.43 -27.75 9.66
N VAL A 77 -8.98 -27.37 10.82
CA VAL A 77 -8.17 -26.97 11.99
C VAL A 77 -7.36 -28.15 12.49
N GLU A 78 -7.97 -29.35 12.59
CA GLU A 78 -7.26 -30.57 12.99
C GLU A 78 -6.11 -30.91 12.03
N ALA A 79 -6.33 -30.76 10.71
CA ALA A 79 -5.30 -31.03 9.72
C ALA A 79 -4.13 -30.03 9.82
N PHE A 80 -4.40 -28.75 10.01
CA PHE A 80 -3.34 -27.75 10.15
C PHE A 80 -2.62 -27.84 11.49
N ASP A 81 -3.30 -28.14 12.59
CA ASP A 81 -2.69 -28.30 13.91
C ASP A 81 -1.83 -29.56 14.00
N ALA A 82 -2.22 -30.62 13.29
CA ALA A 82 -1.47 -31.87 13.20
C ALA A 82 -0.23 -31.76 12.29
N PHE A 83 -0.09 -30.72 11.50
CA PHE A 83 1.06 -30.54 10.61
C PHE A 83 2.31 -30.19 11.40
N GLU A 84 3.36 -31.00 11.29
CA GLU A 84 4.66 -30.76 11.89
C GLU A 84 5.66 -30.24 10.84
N ASP A 85 6.04 -28.98 10.96
CA ASP A 85 7.08 -28.39 10.12
C ASP A 85 8.47 -28.64 10.71
N PRO A 86 9.45 -29.13 9.93
CA PRO A 86 10.80 -29.47 10.45
C PRO A 86 11.57 -28.25 10.96
N ASP A 87 11.24 -27.05 10.51
CA ASP A 87 11.87 -25.78 10.92
C ASP A 87 11.15 -25.14 12.12
N GLY A 88 10.11 -25.80 12.67
CA GLY A 88 9.38 -25.33 13.85
C GLY A 88 8.33 -24.24 13.57
N TYR A 89 7.94 -24.05 12.31
CA TYR A 89 6.79 -23.22 11.97
C TYR A 89 5.51 -23.95 12.37
N HIS A 90 4.54 -23.22 12.92
CA HIS A 90 3.30 -23.81 13.41
C HIS A 90 2.07 -23.01 12.97
N PHE A 91 0.91 -23.64 13.01
CA PHE A 91 -0.39 -23.08 12.68
C PHE A 91 -0.79 -22.00 13.69
N LEU A 92 -1.30 -20.86 13.19
CA LEU A 92 -1.71 -19.69 13.96
C LEU A 92 -3.23 -19.45 13.92
N GLN A 93 -4.03 -20.49 13.77
CA GLN A 93 -5.49 -20.47 13.81
C GLN A 93 -6.17 -19.64 12.69
N TRP A 94 -5.42 -19.06 11.76
CA TRP A 94 -5.98 -18.45 10.57
C TRP A 94 -5.94 -19.44 9.41
N PHE A 95 -7.02 -19.56 8.67
CA PHE A 95 -7.10 -20.32 7.43
C PHE A 95 -8.17 -19.73 6.51
N ASP A 96 -8.07 -20.03 5.24
CA ASP A 96 -9.05 -19.65 4.22
C ASP A 96 -9.15 -20.77 3.19
N ARG A 97 -10.26 -20.77 2.46
CA ARG A 97 -10.46 -21.67 1.35
C ARG A 97 -9.95 -21.05 0.07
N VAL A 98 -9.09 -21.76 -0.64
CA VAL A 98 -8.64 -21.31 -1.95
C VAL A 98 -9.80 -21.32 -2.94
N ARG A 99 -10.01 -20.20 -3.61
CA ARG A 99 -11.06 -19.98 -4.62
C ARG A 99 -10.43 -19.49 -5.91
N ASP A 100 -11.04 -19.87 -7.03
CA ASP A 100 -10.55 -19.44 -8.34
C ASP A 100 -10.77 -17.94 -8.60
N ASP A 101 -11.74 -17.34 -7.91
CA ASP A 101 -12.19 -15.96 -8.11
C ASP A 101 -11.69 -14.96 -7.06
N ALA A 102 -11.09 -15.43 -5.99
CA ALA A 102 -10.60 -14.56 -4.92
C ALA A 102 -9.32 -15.11 -4.28
N PRO A 103 -8.33 -14.24 -4.04
CA PRO A 103 -7.14 -14.63 -3.29
C PRO A 103 -7.48 -14.90 -1.82
N ALA A 104 -6.73 -15.79 -1.19
CA ALA A 104 -6.76 -15.94 0.25
C ALA A 104 -5.94 -14.84 0.91
N THR A 105 -6.50 -14.12 1.89
CA THR A 105 -5.83 -12.96 2.45
C THR A 105 -5.82 -12.96 3.97
N TRP A 106 -4.63 -13.04 4.56
CA TRP A 106 -4.44 -12.71 5.96
C TRP A 106 -4.37 -11.19 6.10
N SER A 107 -5.45 -10.56 6.49
CA SER A 107 -5.64 -9.12 6.47
C SER A 107 -5.32 -8.40 7.79
N TYR A 108 -4.86 -9.11 8.83
CA TYR A 108 -4.61 -8.52 10.14
C TYR A 108 -3.30 -9.02 10.73
N MET A 109 -2.29 -8.15 10.81
CA MET A 109 -1.01 -8.41 11.46
C MET A 109 -0.32 -9.68 10.97
N ALA A 110 -0.35 -9.95 9.67
CA ALA A 110 0.31 -11.11 9.08
C ALA A 110 1.79 -11.19 9.52
N PRO A 111 2.32 -12.41 9.83
CA PRO A 111 3.68 -12.59 10.31
C PRO A 111 4.72 -12.04 9.34
N ARG A 112 5.90 -11.69 9.86
CA ARG A 112 7.01 -11.21 9.02
C ARG A 112 7.69 -12.33 8.26
N HIS A 113 7.90 -13.45 8.95
CA HIS A 113 8.52 -14.66 8.41
C HIS A 113 7.50 -15.78 8.51
N PHE A 114 7.19 -16.42 7.39
CA PHE A 114 6.13 -17.42 7.33
C PHE A 114 6.40 -18.44 6.24
N LYS A 115 5.68 -19.55 6.31
CA LYS A 115 5.50 -20.50 5.20
C LYS A 115 4.03 -20.52 4.82
N ILE A 116 3.72 -20.73 3.56
CA ILE A 116 2.34 -20.97 3.11
C ILE A 116 2.13 -22.47 3.07
N LEU A 117 1.11 -22.94 3.80
CA LEU A 117 0.73 -24.34 3.84
C LEU A 117 -0.65 -24.51 3.22
N PHE A 118 -0.77 -25.46 2.31
CA PHE A 118 -2.02 -25.90 1.71
C PHE A 118 -2.36 -27.31 2.17
N TRP A 119 -3.63 -27.57 2.38
CA TRP A 119 -4.17 -28.88 2.69
C TRP A 119 -5.22 -29.28 1.68
N PHE A 120 -5.13 -30.51 1.17
CA PHE A 120 -6.04 -31.11 0.21
C PHE A 120 -6.96 -32.12 0.91
N PRO A 121 -8.22 -31.80 1.19
CA PRO A 121 -9.13 -32.66 1.96
C PRO A 121 -9.33 -34.06 1.37
N GLU A 122 -9.34 -34.16 0.03
CA GLU A 122 -9.64 -35.43 -0.67
C GLU A 122 -8.50 -36.47 -0.53
N SER A 123 -7.24 -36.02 -0.52
CA SER A 123 -6.08 -36.90 -0.40
C SER A 123 -5.48 -36.92 1.00
N GLY A 124 -5.81 -35.95 1.85
CA GLY A 124 -5.11 -35.68 3.11
C GLY A 124 -3.69 -35.16 2.91
N GLY A 125 -3.29 -34.81 1.69
CA GLY A 125 -1.97 -34.31 1.36
C GLY A 125 -1.76 -32.84 1.68
N TYR A 126 -0.48 -32.44 1.73
CA TYR A 126 -0.07 -31.06 1.97
C TYR A 126 0.86 -30.55 0.89
N ALA A 127 0.81 -29.22 0.64
CA ALA A 127 1.85 -28.53 -0.09
C ALA A 127 2.36 -27.35 0.74
N VAL A 128 3.68 -27.22 0.89
CA VAL A 128 4.30 -26.20 1.74
C VAL A 128 5.39 -25.45 0.98
N THR A 129 5.47 -24.14 1.19
CA THR A 129 6.54 -23.31 0.62
C THR A 129 7.81 -23.37 1.48
N GLU A 130 8.91 -22.90 0.91
CA GLU A 130 10.03 -22.43 1.71
C GLU A 130 9.63 -21.25 2.59
N THR A 131 10.53 -20.82 3.48
CA THR A 131 10.32 -19.62 4.29
C THR A 131 10.28 -18.37 3.41
N LEU A 132 9.26 -17.57 3.63
CA LEU A 132 8.98 -16.33 2.91
C LEU A 132 9.00 -15.14 3.87
N ASP A 133 9.27 -13.97 3.32
CA ASP A 133 9.28 -12.69 4.04
C ASP A 133 8.11 -11.80 3.60
N ARG A 134 7.41 -11.18 4.53
CA ARG A 134 6.47 -10.11 4.19
C ARG A 134 7.26 -8.88 3.73
N TYR A 135 7.55 -8.80 2.44
CA TYR A 135 8.43 -7.81 1.82
C TYR A 135 7.82 -6.39 1.74
N ALA A 136 6.49 -6.27 1.86
CA ALA A 136 5.76 -5.01 1.84
C ALA A 136 4.72 -4.98 2.97
N TYR A 137 4.09 -3.84 3.19
CA TYR A 137 2.98 -3.72 4.14
C TYR A 137 1.83 -4.67 3.77
N SER A 138 1.48 -4.72 2.48
CA SER A 138 0.59 -5.73 1.89
C SER A 138 1.40 -6.54 0.89
N ALA A 139 1.85 -7.73 1.27
CA ALA A 139 2.65 -8.59 0.43
C ALA A 139 1.74 -9.53 -0.36
N VAL A 140 1.96 -9.64 -1.67
CA VAL A 140 1.22 -10.54 -2.56
C VAL A 140 2.15 -11.63 -3.05
N TYR A 141 1.76 -12.87 -2.84
CA TYR A 141 2.50 -14.05 -3.31
C TYR A 141 1.67 -14.85 -4.31
N ARG A 142 2.30 -15.25 -5.40
CA ARG A 142 1.73 -16.20 -6.35
C ARG A 142 2.37 -17.57 -6.16
N VAL A 143 1.53 -18.58 -5.92
CA VAL A 143 1.92 -19.99 -5.76
C VAL A 143 1.57 -20.75 -7.03
N ASP A 144 2.54 -21.46 -7.60
CA ASP A 144 2.40 -22.24 -8.83
C ASP A 144 2.30 -23.74 -8.52
N PHE A 145 1.12 -24.30 -8.75
CA PHE A 145 0.80 -25.72 -8.51
C PHE A 145 1.13 -26.63 -9.68
N SER A 146 1.74 -26.16 -10.75
CA SER A 146 2.03 -27.00 -11.95
C SER A 146 2.91 -28.21 -11.66
N GLY A 147 3.65 -28.20 -10.55
CA GLY A 147 4.52 -29.31 -10.10
C GLY A 147 3.97 -30.09 -8.90
N VAL A 148 2.75 -29.80 -8.43
CA VAL A 148 2.11 -30.43 -7.27
C VAL A 148 1.03 -31.39 -7.75
N ASP A 149 1.00 -32.61 -7.21
CA ASP A 149 -0.09 -33.55 -7.41
C ASP A 149 -1.04 -33.51 -6.21
N PRO A 150 -2.22 -32.84 -6.31
CA PRO A 150 -3.16 -32.76 -5.20
C PRO A 150 -3.74 -34.10 -4.76
N ALA A 151 -3.69 -35.13 -5.59
CA ALA A 151 -4.16 -36.47 -5.28
C ALA A 151 -3.13 -37.30 -4.49
N ALA A 152 -1.88 -36.88 -4.50
CA ALA A 152 -0.83 -37.53 -3.71
C ALA A 152 -0.97 -37.19 -2.22
N GLY A 153 -0.93 -38.19 -1.37
CA GLY A 153 -0.80 -38.01 0.08
C GLY A 153 0.61 -37.52 0.47
N GLY A 154 0.76 -37.14 1.75
CA GLY A 154 2.03 -36.67 2.29
C GLY A 154 2.31 -35.18 2.03
N VAL A 155 3.57 -34.78 2.12
CA VAL A 155 3.99 -33.38 2.04
C VAL A 155 4.77 -33.12 0.76
N GLN A 156 4.37 -32.15 -0.02
CA GLN A 156 5.04 -31.73 -1.26
C GLN A 156 5.56 -30.30 -1.10
N ALA A 157 6.69 -29.99 -1.72
CA ALA A 157 7.19 -28.62 -1.81
C ALA A 157 6.47 -27.88 -2.95
N VAL A 158 6.10 -26.62 -2.68
CA VAL A 158 5.52 -25.74 -3.69
C VAL A 158 6.27 -24.41 -3.73
N ALA A 159 6.45 -23.86 -4.92
CA ALA A 159 7.14 -22.58 -5.10
C ALA A 159 6.17 -21.41 -5.02
N ALA A 160 6.54 -20.40 -4.22
CA ALA A 160 5.87 -19.11 -4.17
C ALA A 160 6.80 -17.99 -4.63
N ARG A 161 6.25 -17.00 -5.32
CA ARG A 161 7.00 -15.83 -5.78
C ARG A 161 6.27 -14.55 -5.44
N PRO A 162 6.98 -13.47 -5.05
CA PRO A 162 6.38 -12.15 -4.93
C PRO A 162 5.67 -11.76 -6.23
N ASN A 163 4.46 -11.24 -6.09
CA ASN A 163 3.63 -10.82 -7.23
C ASN A 163 3.07 -9.39 -7.00
N TYR A 164 3.94 -8.48 -6.57
CA TYR A 164 3.57 -7.07 -6.43
C TYR A 164 3.40 -6.43 -7.80
N ASP A 165 2.33 -5.63 -7.96
CA ASP A 165 2.04 -4.97 -9.24
C ASP A 165 2.86 -3.68 -9.44
N TYR A 166 4.15 -3.83 -9.67
CA TYR A 166 5.03 -2.71 -10.02
C TYR A 166 4.63 -1.99 -11.31
N ALA A 167 3.98 -2.69 -12.25
CA ALA A 167 3.57 -2.10 -13.51
C ALA A 167 2.37 -1.15 -13.33
N GLY A 168 1.38 -1.57 -12.55
CA GLY A 168 0.24 -0.73 -12.17
C GLY A 168 0.69 0.51 -11.40
N GLU A 169 1.58 0.34 -10.42
CA GLU A 169 2.16 1.45 -9.66
C GLU A 169 2.91 2.46 -10.55
N ALA A 170 3.73 1.97 -11.49
CA ALA A 170 4.44 2.84 -12.42
C ALA A 170 3.49 3.58 -13.37
N LEU A 171 2.44 2.92 -13.83
CA LEU A 171 1.41 3.53 -14.68
C LEU A 171 0.61 4.58 -13.92
N GLY A 172 0.19 4.29 -12.69
CA GLY A 172 -0.49 5.23 -11.81
C GLY A 172 0.35 6.47 -11.53
N LEU A 173 1.65 6.29 -11.23
CA LEU A 173 2.60 7.38 -11.06
C LEU A 173 2.70 8.24 -12.33
N ALA A 174 2.84 7.63 -13.50
CA ALA A 174 2.91 8.35 -14.76
C ALA A 174 1.62 9.12 -15.06
N ALA A 175 0.47 8.52 -14.81
CA ALA A 175 -0.84 9.16 -14.99
C ALA A 175 -1.01 10.38 -14.08
N ARG A 176 -0.73 10.23 -12.78
CA ARG A 176 -0.77 11.34 -11.80
C ARG A 176 0.14 12.49 -12.23
N PHE A 177 1.37 12.18 -12.62
CA PHE A 177 2.33 13.17 -13.09
C PHE A 177 1.84 13.96 -14.31
N VAL A 178 1.37 13.25 -15.34
CA VAL A 178 0.88 13.89 -16.59
C VAL A 178 -0.34 14.77 -16.30
N LEU A 179 -1.25 14.30 -15.48
CA LEU A 179 -2.48 15.03 -15.14
C LEU A 179 -2.19 16.29 -14.32
N THR A 180 -1.36 16.18 -13.28
CA THR A 180 -0.92 17.33 -12.47
C THR A 180 -0.27 18.39 -13.36
N LEU A 181 0.69 17.99 -14.19
CA LEU A 181 1.37 18.87 -15.11
C LEU A 181 0.40 19.56 -16.10
N ALA A 182 -0.56 18.82 -16.64
CA ALA A 182 -1.56 19.37 -17.54
C ALA A 182 -2.43 20.45 -16.86
N VAL A 183 -2.92 20.19 -15.64
CA VAL A 183 -3.71 21.14 -14.85
C VAL A 183 -2.89 22.40 -14.55
N GLU A 184 -1.66 22.26 -14.10
CA GLU A 184 -0.81 23.39 -13.75
C GLU A 184 -0.43 24.24 -14.97
N LEU A 185 -0.15 23.63 -16.12
CA LEU A 185 0.10 24.36 -17.37
C LEU A 185 -1.16 25.09 -17.86
N LEU A 186 -2.34 24.50 -17.71
CA LEU A 186 -3.60 25.19 -18.03
C LEU A 186 -3.79 26.43 -17.14
N ILE A 187 -3.48 26.34 -15.86
CA ILE A 187 -3.54 27.47 -14.93
C ILE A 187 -2.45 28.51 -15.23
N ALA A 188 -1.33 28.14 -15.82
CA ALA A 188 -0.30 29.08 -16.25
C ALA A 188 -0.79 30.07 -17.35
N LEU A 189 -1.82 29.70 -18.14
CA LEU A 189 -2.37 30.51 -19.21
C LEU A 189 -2.90 31.90 -18.73
N PRO A 190 -3.84 31.96 -17.78
CA PRO A 190 -4.37 33.26 -17.31
C PRO A 190 -3.31 34.07 -16.55
N PHE A 191 -2.24 33.45 -16.02
CA PHE A 191 -1.15 34.19 -15.39
C PHE A 191 -0.10 34.72 -16.39
N GLY A 192 -0.20 34.35 -17.66
CA GLY A 192 0.68 34.84 -18.74
C GLY A 192 2.08 34.17 -18.72
N TYR A 193 2.25 33.00 -18.15
CA TYR A 193 3.53 32.28 -18.09
C TYR A 193 3.78 31.38 -19.31
N LEU A 194 3.49 31.87 -20.53
CA LEU A 194 3.57 31.13 -21.80
C LEU A 194 4.92 31.22 -22.50
N LYS A 195 5.81 32.12 -22.05
CA LYS A 195 7.15 32.23 -22.67
C LYS A 195 7.94 30.92 -22.44
N ARG A 196 8.70 30.49 -23.47
CA ARG A 196 9.51 29.24 -23.40
C ARG A 196 10.37 29.13 -22.15
N ARG A 197 10.88 30.26 -21.64
CA ARG A 197 11.66 30.29 -20.40
C ARG A 197 10.79 29.96 -19.18
N HIS A 198 9.59 30.52 -19.09
CA HIS A 198 8.66 30.26 -17.99
C HIS A 198 8.20 28.80 -18.02
N LEU A 199 7.78 28.32 -19.19
CA LEU A 199 7.34 26.93 -19.36
C LEU A 199 8.44 25.92 -18.96
N ARG A 200 9.71 26.19 -19.29
CA ARG A 200 10.81 25.33 -18.83
C ARG A 200 10.96 25.34 -17.31
N VAL A 201 10.86 26.50 -16.66
CA VAL A 201 10.93 26.59 -15.20
C VAL A 201 9.77 25.82 -14.57
N LEU A 202 8.54 26.05 -15.03
CA LEU A 202 7.36 25.32 -14.56
C LEU A 202 7.54 23.81 -14.74
N LEU A 203 7.87 23.37 -15.95
CA LEU A 203 8.03 21.97 -16.27
C LEU A 203 9.11 21.29 -15.39
N VAL A 204 10.29 21.91 -15.27
CA VAL A 204 11.39 21.31 -14.50
C VAL A 204 11.10 21.29 -13.01
N THR A 205 10.51 22.37 -12.48
CA THR A 205 10.17 22.43 -11.05
C THR A 205 9.09 21.40 -10.72
N ASN A 206 7.99 21.36 -11.49
CA ASN A 206 6.91 20.41 -11.26
C ASN A 206 7.36 18.97 -11.47
N LEU A 207 8.21 18.70 -12.47
CA LEU A 207 8.80 17.36 -12.62
C LEU A 207 9.57 16.94 -11.37
N ALA A 208 10.38 17.83 -10.82
CA ALA A 208 11.19 17.52 -9.65
C ALA A 208 10.35 17.36 -8.39
N THR A 209 9.40 18.28 -8.14
CA THR A 209 8.54 18.25 -6.95
C THR A 209 7.57 17.08 -6.98
N GLN A 210 6.94 16.82 -8.11
CA GLN A 210 6.00 15.71 -8.29
C GLN A 210 6.69 14.34 -8.26
N LEU A 211 7.90 14.22 -8.81
CA LEU A 211 8.68 12.99 -8.68
C LEU A 211 9.03 12.71 -7.22
N ALA A 212 9.48 13.73 -6.48
CA ALA A 212 9.81 13.59 -5.07
C ALA A 212 8.57 13.25 -4.21
N LEU A 213 7.44 13.93 -4.47
CA LEU A 213 6.15 13.70 -3.80
C LEU A 213 5.69 12.25 -4.01
N ASN A 214 5.56 11.85 -5.27
CA ASN A 214 5.04 10.52 -5.59
C ASN A 214 5.97 9.40 -5.12
N LEU A 215 7.29 9.57 -5.22
CA LEU A 215 8.23 8.61 -4.67
C LEU A 215 8.07 8.47 -3.14
N ALA A 216 7.95 9.58 -2.41
CA ALA A 216 7.73 9.55 -0.98
C ALA A 216 6.41 8.88 -0.61
N LEU A 217 5.32 9.15 -1.33
CA LEU A 217 4.00 8.54 -1.12
C LEU A 217 4.02 7.03 -1.40
N ASN A 218 4.59 6.61 -2.54
CA ASN A 218 4.67 5.19 -2.90
C ASN A 218 5.53 4.41 -1.89
N LEU A 219 6.68 4.94 -1.49
CA LEU A 219 7.51 4.30 -0.45
C LEU A 219 6.76 4.22 0.89
N THR A 220 6.02 5.27 1.26
CA THR A 220 5.22 5.24 2.49
C THR A 220 4.11 4.20 2.41
N CYS A 221 3.40 4.12 1.29
CA CYS A 221 2.38 3.10 1.06
C CYS A 221 2.97 1.68 1.12
N TYR A 222 4.09 1.47 0.44
CA TYR A 222 4.77 0.18 0.38
C TYR A 222 5.24 -0.33 1.74
N PHE A 223 5.84 0.54 2.60
CA PHE A 223 6.40 0.13 3.88
C PHE A 223 5.46 0.31 5.08
N SER A 224 4.53 1.27 5.01
CA SER A 224 3.71 1.69 6.15
C SER A 224 2.20 1.65 5.89
N GLY A 225 1.79 1.30 4.65
CA GLY A 225 0.40 1.15 4.26
C GLY A 225 -0.29 2.43 3.81
N SER A 226 -1.47 2.25 3.24
CA SER A 226 -2.25 3.33 2.63
C SER A 226 -2.69 4.40 3.62
N LEU A 227 -3.00 4.05 4.86
CA LEU A 227 -3.38 5.04 5.88
C LEU A 227 -2.26 6.03 6.16
N ALA A 228 -1.02 5.55 6.32
CA ALA A 228 0.15 6.40 6.52
C ALA A 228 0.38 7.33 5.31
N MET A 229 0.22 6.79 4.10
CA MET A 229 0.28 7.58 2.87
C MET A 229 -0.79 8.69 2.84
N TRP A 230 -2.06 8.38 3.14
CA TRP A 230 -3.14 9.36 3.14
C TRP A 230 -2.94 10.48 4.17
N LEU A 231 -2.37 10.16 5.34
CA LEU A 231 -2.06 11.16 6.36
C LEU A 231 -0.86 12.03 5.98
N LEU A 232 0.13 11.46 5.28
CA LEU A 232 1.33 12.19 4.85
C LEU A 232 1.06 13.07 3.63
N TYR A 233 0.13 12.67 2.76
CA TYR A 233 -0.14 13.31 1.48
C TYR A 233 -0.37 14.84 1.60
N PRO A 234 -1.31 15.37 2.41
CA PRO A 234 -1.52 16.82 2.50
C PRO A 234 -0.31 17.58 3.03
N LEU A 235 0.53 16.96 3.87
CA LEU A 235 1.75 17.58 4.38
C LEU A 235 2.81 17.71 3.29
N LEU A 236 2.96 16.70 2.48
CA LEU A 236 3.89 16.72 1.34
C LEU A 236 3.42 17.69 0.26
N GLU A 237 2.14 17.78 -0.03
CA GLU A 237 1.57 18.79 -0.94
C GLU A 237 1.83 20.22 -0.46
N LEU A 238 1.72 20.47 0.84
CA LEU A 238 2.08 21.76 1.42
C LEU A 238 3.58 22.07 1.26
N ALA A 239 4.44 21.06 1.39
CA ALA A 239 5.88 21.21 1.17
C ALA A 239 6.20 21.49 -0.31
N VAL A 240 5.54 20.80 -1.25
CA VAL A 240 5.63 21.04 -2.69
C VAL A 240 5.24 22.48 -3.00
N PHE A 241 4.08 22.92 -2.53
CA PHE A 241 3.62 24.32 -2.69
C PHE A 241 4.68 25.31 -2.19
N ALA A 242 5.24 25.09 -1.00
CA ALA A 242 6.24 26.00 -0.44
C ALA A 242 7.51 26.09 -1.31
N VAL A 243 8.00 24.95 -1.81
CA VAL A 243 9.16 24.89 -2.71
C VAL A 243 8.86 25.62 -4.01
N GLU A 244 7.74 25.33 -4.63
CA GLU A 244 7.33 25.95 -5.90
C GLU A 244 7.09 27.44 -5.77
N ALA A 245 6.43 27.90 -4.71
CA ALA A 245 6.23 29.30 -4.44
C ALA A 245 7.58 30.06 -4.34
N VAL A 246 8.57 29.48 -3.68
CA VAL A 246 9.92 30.05 -3.58
C VAL A 246 10.62 30.07 -4.94
N VAL A 247 10.67 28.93 -5.64
CA VAL A 247 11.31 28.81 -6.95
C VAL A 247 10.69 29.77 -7.96
N PHE A 248 9.36 29.80 -8.06
CA PHE A 248 8.65 30.66 -9.00
C PHE A 248 8.82 32.14 -8.67
N ARG A 249 8.81 32.52 -7.39
CA ARG A 249 9.11 33.89 -6.97
C ARG A 249 10.51 34.35 -7.40
N LEU A 250 11.48 33.46 -7.34
CA LEU A 250 12.88 33.80 -7.70
C LEU A 250 13.15 33.77 -9.21
N THR A 251 12.44 32.94 -9.96
CA THR A 251 12.76 32.64 -11.37
C THR A 251 11.78 33.22 -12.39
N LEU A 252 10.47 33.32 -12.05
CA LEU A 252 9.47 33.85 -12.94
C LEU A 252 9.44 35.39 -12.85
N LYS A 253 9.88 36.05 -13.92
CA LYS A 253 9.77 37.49 -14.04
C LYS A 253 8.33 37.85 -14.36
N LYS A 254 7.80 38.90 -13.72
CA LYS A 254 6.44 39.42 -14.01
C LYS A 254 6.32 39.79 -15.48
N PRO A 255 5.43 39.17 -16.28
CA PRO A 255 5.13 39.63 -17.61
C PRO A 255 4.35 40.96 -17.46
N GLU A 256 4.91 42.08 -17.88
CA GLU A 256 4.24 43.39 -17.99
C GLU A 256 3.39 43.80 -16.78
N GLY A 257 3.83 43.50 -15.57
CA GLY A 257 3.16 43.92 -14.34
C GLY A 257 2.02 43.00 -13.84
N LYS A 258 1.62 41.97 -14.57
CA LYS A 258 0.47 41.10 -14.23
C LYS A 258 0.83 39.77 -13.53
N GLY A 259 2.09 39.39 -13.43
CA GLY A 259 2.48 38.12 -12.88
C GLY A 259 2.51 38.10 -11.35
N HIS A 260 1.78 37.17 -10.73
CA HIS A 260 1.83 36.87 -9.31
C HIS A 260 2.31 35.43 -9.09
N PRO A 261 3.65 35.16 -9.11
CA PRO A 261 4.17 33.79 -9.12
C PRO A 261 3.78 32.97 -7.89
N VAL A 262 3.68 33.59 -6.71
CA VAL A 262 3.23 32.90 -5.48
C VAL A 262 1.73 32.57 -5.54
N LEU A 263 0.92 33.50 -6.07
CA LEU A 263 -0.52 33.23 -6.26
C LEU A 263 -0.73 32.14 -7.32
N TYR A 264 0.07 32.15 -8.40
CA TYR A 264 0.06 31.09 -9.39
C TYR A 264 0.37 29.73 -8.72
N ALA A 265 1.47 29.63 -7.97
CA ALA A 265 1.82 28.39 -7.26
C ALA A 265 0.67 27.89 -6.37
N PHE A 266 0.04 28.80 -5.61
CA PHE A 266 -1.09 28.44 -4.76
C PHE A 266 -2.29 27.92 -5.57
N VAL A 267 -2.71 28.63 -6.60
CA VAL A 267 -3.88 28.24 -7.41
C VAL A 267 -3.61 26.96 -8.19
N ALA A 268 -2.40 26.80 -8.74
CA ALA A 268 -2.01 25.63 -9.52
C ALA A 268 -1.98 24.37 -8.64
N ASN A 269 -1.28 24.43 -7.49
CA ASN A 269 -1.22 23.30 -6.56
C ASN A 269 -2.59 22.97 -5.93
N ALA A 270 -3.39 23.97 -5.54
CA ALA A 270 -4.72 23.71 -5.01
C ALA A 270 -5.64 23.05 -6.05
N ALA A 271 -5.55 23.46 -7.31
CA ALA A 271 -6.35 22.88 -8.39
C ALA A 271 -5.88 21.46 -8.74
N SER A 272 -4.57 21.20 -8.83
CA SER A 272 -4.04 19.87 -9.13
C SER A 272 -4.35 18.88 -7.98
N TYR A 273 -4.21 19.31 -6.72
CA TYR A 273 -4.59 18.52 -5.55
C TYR A 273 -6.08 18.16 -5.54
N ALA A 274 -6.96 19.17 -5.71
CA ALA A 274 -8.40 18.94 -5.76
C ALA A 274 -8.80 18.03 -6.92
N PHE A 275 -8.17 18.20 -8.09
CA PHE A 275 -8.40 17.35 -9.26
C PHE A 275 -7.90 15.93 -9.02
N GLY A 276 -6.75 15.75 -8.39
CA GLY A 276 -6.20 14.44 -8.00
C GLY A 276 -7.14 13.69 -7.05
N LEU A 277 -7.65 14.37 -6.00
CA LEU A 277 -8.63 13.78 -5.08
C LEU A 277 -9.93 13.39 -5.79
N TRP A 278 -10.43 14.24 -6.69
CA TRP A 278 -11.63 13.94 -7.45
C TRP A 278 -11.45 12.73 -8.37
N LEU A 279 -10.33 12.66 -9.07
CA LEU A 279 -10.03 11.57 -10.00
C LEU A 279 -9.76 10.26 -9.27
N GLY A 280 -9.11 10.29 -8.10
CA GLY A 280 -8.91 9.12 -7.25
C GLY A 280 -10.22 8.47 -6.76
N ASN A 281 -11.29 9.27 -6.62
CA ASN A 281 -12.62 8.73 -6.33
C ASN A 281 -13.30 8.08 -7.55
N LEU A 282 -12.93 8.49 -8.77
CA LEU A 282 -13.51 7.95 -10.01
C LEU A 282 -12.76 6.72 -10.53
N VAL A 283 -11.46 6.69 -10.35
CA VAL A 283 -10.57 5.62 -10.84
C VAL A 283 -9.59 5.25 -9.73
N PRO A 284 -10.06 4.54 -8.68
CA PRO A 284 -9.21 4.20 -7.52
C PRO A 284 -7.97 3.39 -7.88
N GLU A 285 -8.03 2.62 -8.97
CA GLU A 285 -6.93 1.77 -9.44
C GLU A 285 -5.75 2.56 -10.03
N LEU A 286 -5.95 3.84 -10.37
CA LEU A 286 -4.90 4.70 -10.92
C LEU A 286 -4.33 5.71 -9.89
N PHE A 287 -4.95 5.83 -8.75
CA PHE A 287 -4.66 6.82 -7.72
C PHE A 287 -4.68 6.18 -6.33
#